data_d1af29e336781c3fbf45765e6b8a45c0
#
_entry.id   d1af29e336781c3fbf45765e6b8a45c0
#
_cell.length_a   1.000
_cell.length_b   1.000
_cell.length_c   1.000
_cell.angle_alpha   90.00
_cell.angle_beta   90.00
_cell.angle_gamma   90.00
#
_symmetry.space_group_name_H-M   'P 1'
#
loop_
_entity.id
_entity.type
_entity.pdbx_description
1 polymer ?
#
loop_
_entity_poly.entity_id
_entity_poly.type
_entity_poly.pdbx_seq_one_letter_code
_entity_poly.pdbx_strand_id
1 'polypeptide(L)'
;MMKITILFILLLTSSFAYSQDWPELGIYSEDNKKYAQSFENEDRVVFMGNSITQNWSTFLPEFFEGKSYINRGISGQTTPQMLIRFRRDEIDLNPKVVLILAGINDIAENTGPSTVKMISDNIISMAELAKENGIDVIISSILPAKDISWRPRINPQPKISAVNKVIEQYAKENGMIYLDYYSSMVDKNNGLITNYGSDSVHPNRRGYKIMSVLAEKAIFKVLNKN
;
A
#
# COMPACT_ATOMS: atom_id res chain seq x y z
N MET A 1 -65.82 15.01 30.40
CA MET A 1 -65.00 14.47 29.32
C MET A 1 -63.66 15.20 29.38
N MET A 2 -62.62 14.54 29.88
CA MET A 2 -61.27 15.12 30.05
C MET A 2 -60.47 14.75 28.79
N LYS A 3 -60.01 15.77 28.03
CA LYS A 3 -59.16 15.60 26.87
C LYS A 3 -57.72 15.42 27.35
N ILE A 4 -57.20 14.20 27.17
CA ILE A 4 -55.78 13.90 27.42
C ILE A 4 -55.00 14.35 26.18
N THR A 5 -54.22 15.41 26.34
CA THR A 5 -53.24 15.88 25.30
C THR A 5 -51.96 15.11 25.52
N ILE A 6 -51.68 14.18 24.62
CA ILE A 6 -50.41 13.45 24.60
C ILE A 6 -49.34 14.34 23.97
N LEU A 7 -48.42 14.82 24.80
CA LEU A 7 -47.24 15.58 24.35
C LEU A 7 -46.15 14.63 23.88
N PHE A 8 -45.95 14.50 22.59
CA PHE A 8 -44.81 13.77 21.99
C PHE A 8 -43.55 14.63 22.19
N ILE A 9 -42.72 14.26 23.15
CA ILE A 9 -41.36 14.83 23.29
C ILE A 9 -40.45 14.07 22.30
N LEU A 10 -40.14 14.68 21.16
CA LEU A 10 -39.08 14.20 20.27
C LEU A 10 -37.73 14.43 20.96
N LEU A 11 -37.16 13.39 21.56
CA LEU A 11 -35.77 13.39 21.99
C LEU A 11 -34.89 13.35 20.73
N LEU A 12 -34.47 14.52 20.27
CA LEU A 12 -33.35 14.69 19.34
C LEU A 12 -32.07 14.27 20.06
N THR A 13 -31.74 12.98 20.03
CA THR A 13 -30.39 12.54 20.33
C THR A 13 -29.50 13.01 19.18
N SER A 14 -28.80 14.12 19.34
CA SER A 14 -27.71 14.49 18.47
C SER A 14 -26.61 13.45 18.63
N SER A 15 -26.66 12.41 17.79
CA SER A 15 -25.52 11.53 17.58
C SER A 15 -24.42 12.40 17.00
N PHE A 16 -23.41 12.74 17.80
CA PHE A 16 -22.15 13.24 17.25
C PHE A 16 -21.57 12.11 16.40
N ALA A 17 -21.88 12.11 15.11
CA ALA A 17 -21.17 11.30 14.16
C ALA A 17 -19.75 11.87 14.07
N TYR A 18 -18.84 11.32 14.85
CA TYR A 18 -17.41 11.53 14.59
C TYR A 18 -17.16 10.96 13.21
N SER A 19 -16.76 11.82 12.27
CA SER A 19 -16.26 11.37 10.96
C SER A 19 -15.08 10.46 11.25
N GLN A 20 -15.25 9.17 10.94
CA GLN A 20 -14.16 8.21 11.05
C GLN A 20 -13.07 8.61 10.06
N ASP A 21 -11.83 8.72 10.51
CA ASP A 21 -10.65 8.89 9.63
C ASP A 21 -10.40 7.58 8.89
N TRP A 22 -11.25 7.29 7.90
CA TRP A 22 -11.22 6.05 7.14
C TRP A 22 -9.90 5.79 6.43
N PRO A 23 -9.22 6.80 5.84
CA PRO A 23 -7.89 6.60 5.24
C PRO A 23 -6.74 6.70 6.25
N GLU A 24 -7.02 6.91 7.54
CA GLU A 24 -6.04 6.99 8.63
C GLU A 24 -4.99 8.10 8.40
N LEU A 25 -5.47 9.28 7.99
CA LEU A 25 -4.64 10.47 7.72
C LEU A 25 -3.83 10.93 8.94
N GLY A 26 -4.29 10.58 10.14
CA GLY A 26 -3.61 10.93 11.40
C GLY A 26 -2.28 10.22 11.62
N ILE A 27 -2.11 8.98 11.12
CA ILE A 27 -0.98 8.10 11.50
C ILE A 27 0.38 8.74 11.26
N TYR A 28 0.61 9.31 10.08
CA TYR A 28 1.89 9.90 9.72
C TYR A 28 1.94 11.42 9.81
N SER A 29 0.90 12.07 10.37
CA SER A 29 0.78 13.53 10.31
C SER A 29 1.93 14.30 10.96
N GLU A 30 2.41 13.86 12.12
CA GLU A 30 3.54 14.50 12.80
C GLU A 30 4.89 14.17 12.16
N ASP A 31 5.02 12.96 11.65
CA ASP A 31 6.23 12.53 10.96
C ASP A 31 6.36 13.24 9.60
N ASN A 32 5.27 13.39 8.86
CA ASN A 32 5.25 14.12 7.60
C ASN A 32 5.70 15.57 7.74
N LYS A 33 5.34 16.25 8.85
CA LYS A 33 5.79 17.63 9.12
C LYS A 33 7.32 17.72 9.22
N LYS A 34 7.98 16.71 9.80
CA LYS A 34 9.44 16.69 9.92
C LYS A 34 10.10 16.55 8.56
N TYR A 35 9.59 15.64 7.72
CA TYR A 35 10.14 15.43 6.38
C TYR A 35 9.86 16.57 5.41
N ALA A 36 8.69 17.24 5.51
CA ALA A 36 8.37 18.39 4.69
C ALA A 36 9.30 19.59 4.93
N GLN A 37 9.92 19.68 6.11
CA GLN A 37 10.86 20.73 6.47
C GLN A 37 12.32 20.41 6.09
N SER A 38 12.63 19.16 5.78
CA SER A 38 13.98 18.72 5.44
C SER A 38 14.22 18.75 3.92
N PHE A 39 14.92 19.75 3.43
CA PHE A 39 15.27 19.89 2.00
C PHE A 39 16.52 19.08 1.59
N GLU A 40 17.13 18.34 2.51
CA GLU A 40 18.51 17.87 2.37
C GLU A 40 18.70 16.53 1.66
N ASN A 41 17.67 15.93 1.03
CA ASN A 41 17.85 14.59 0.48
C ASN A 41 17.40 14.45 -0.96
N GLU A 42 18.35 14.57 -1.87
CA GLU A 42 18.15 14.44 -3.32
C GLU A 42 17.63 13.05 -3.74
N ASP A 43 17.87 11.99 -2.95
CA ASP A 43 17.52 10.60 -3.27
C ASP A 43 16.45 9.97 -2.34
N ARG A 44 15.51 10.78 -1.86
CA ARG A 44 14.43 10.29 -1.01
C ARG A 44 13.55 9.27 -1.75
N VAL A 45 13.34 8.12 -1.11
CA VAL A 45 12.45 7.06 -1.59
C VAL A 45 11.34 6.83 -0.57
N VAL A 46 10.09 6.91 -0.99
CA VAL A 46 8.95 6.63 -0.10
C VAL A 46 8.27 5.33 -0.52
N PHE A 47 7.97 4.50 0.49
CA PHE A 47 7.37 3.18 0.31
C PHE A 47 5.91 3.22 0.70
N MET A 48 5.02 3.35 -0.28
CA MET A 48 3.58 3.28 -0.11
C MET A 48 3.10 1.84 -0.02
N GLY A 49 2.29 1.51 0.99
CA GLY A 49 1.72 0.17 1.07
C GLY A 49 0.85 -0.09 2.29
N ASN A 50 0.63 -1.37 2.55
CA ASN A 50 -0.16 -1.90 3.66
C ASN A 50 0.72 -2.49 4.77
N SER A 51 0.21 -3.53 5.48
CA SER A 51 0.94 -4.27 6.52
C SER A 51 2.28 -4.83 6.04
N ILE A 52 2.37 -5.28 4.78
CA ILE A 52 3.62 -5.80 4.24
C ILE A 52 4.69 -4.70 4.21
N THR A 53 4.32 -3.50 3.81
CA THR A 53 5.24 -2.35 3.85
C THR A 53 5.50 -1.90 5.29
N GLN A 54 4.47 -1.75 6.13
CA GLN A 54 4.61 -1.33 7.53
C GLN A 54 5.55 -2.24 8.31
N ASN A 55 5.33 -3.55 8.23
CA ASN A 55 6.09 -4.55 8.96
C ASN A 55 7.55 -4.67 8.52
N TRP A 56 7.89 -4.18 7.33
CA TRP A 56 9.26 -4.23 6.83
C TRP A 56 10.24 -3.52 7.77
N SER A 57 9.87 -2.34 8.28
CA SER A 57 10.69 -1.62 9.26
C SER A 57 10.82 -2.36 10.60
N THR A 58 9.86 -3.25 10.93
CA THR A 58 9.94 -4.07 12.15
C THR A 58 10.81 -5.31 11.97
N PHE A 59 10.65 -6.01 10.84
CA PHE A 59 11.37 -7.27 10.58
C PHE A 59 12.77 -7.07 10.04
N LEU A 60 13.04 -5.94 9.39
CA LEU A 60 14.33 -5.63 8.79
C LEU A 60 14.63 -4.12 8.87
N PRO A 61 14.76 -3.54 10.08
CA PRO A 61 14.97 -2.09 10.26
C PRO A 61 16.23 -1.59 9.56
N GLU A 62 17.28 -2.41 9.51
CA GLU A 62 18.54 -2.07 8.84
C GLU A 62 18.39 -1.80 7.33
N PHE A 63 17.27 -2.14 6.72
CA PHE A 63 16.99 -1.78 5.33
C PHE A 63 16.70 -0.29 5.17
N PHE A 64 16.14 0.34 6.19
CA PHE A 64 15.79 1.77 6.20
C PHE A 64 16.85 2.63 6.89
N GLU A 65 17.59 2.07 7.86
CA GLU A 65 18.57 2.79 8.65
C GLU A 65 19.70 3.38 7.79
N GLY A 66 20.03 4.65 8.04
CA GLY A 66 21.09 5.37 7.32
C GLY A 66 20.81 5.72 5.86
N LYS A 67 19.57 5.51 5.40
CA LYS A 67 19.12 5.84 4.05
C LYS A 67 17.98 6.85 4.08
N SER A 68 17.79 7.54 2.95
CA SER A 68 16.64 8.44 2.75
C SER A 68 15.36 7.68 2.38
N TYR A 69 15.12 6.55 3.04
CA TYR A 69 13.98 5.68 2.83
C TYR A 69 12.91 5.93 3.89
N ILE A 70 11.69 6.23 3.45
CA ILE A 70 10.56 6.53 4.32
C ILE A 70 9.50 5.45 4.12
N ASN A 71 9.13 4.79 5.22
CA ASN A 71 8.04 3.80 5.21
C ASN A 71 6.70 4.49 5.46
N ARG A 72 5.74 4.29 4.55
CA ARG A 72 4.36 4.78 4.62
C ARG A 72 3.34 3.64 4.49
N GLY A 73 3.70 2.47 5.02
CA GLY A 73 2.79 1.34 5.14
C GLY A 73 1.79 1.52 6.27
N ILE A 74 0.52 1.15 6.04
CA ILE A 74 -0.53 1.10 7.08
C ILE A 74 -1.25 -0.24 6.97
N SER A 75 -1.25 -1.01 8.07
CA SER A 75 -1.87 -2.34 8.12
C SER A 75 -3.34 -2.32 7.75
N GLY A 76 -3.77 -3.32 6.99
CA GLY A 76 -5.18 -3.50 6.62
C GLY A 76 -5.67 -2.61 5.48
N GLN A 77 -4.93 -1.57 5.10
CA GLN A 77 -5.38 -0.62 4.08
C GLN A 77 -5.51 -1.24 2.70
N THR A 78 -6.56 -0.78 2.02
CA THR A 78 -6.90 -1.06 0.62
C THR A 78 -6.46 0.09 -0.29
N THR A 79 -6.41 -0.16 -1.58
CA THR A 79 -5.96 0.83 -2.57
C THR A 79 -6.72 2.16 -2.55
N PRO A 80 -8.06 2.23 -2.36
CA PRO A 80 -8.75 3.51 -2.27
C PRO A 80 -8.33 4.33 -1.03
N GLN A 81 -8.05 3.68 0.12
CA GLN A 81 -7.54 4.39 1.30
C GLN A 81 -6.14 4.97 1.04
N MET A 82 -5.26 4.18 0.39
CA MET A 82 -3.92 4.64 -0.01
C MET A 82 -4.01 5.82 -0.99
N LEU A 83 -4.90 5.77 -1.99
CA LEU A 83 -5.08 6.84 -2.96
C LEU A 83 -5.50 8.16 -2.30
N ILE A 84 -6.40 8.13 -1.30
CA ILE A 84 -6.82 9.33 -0.58
C ILE A 84 -5.66 9.98 0.18
N ARG A 85 -4.79 9.19 0.83
CA ARG A 85 -3.65 9.71 1.59
C ARG A 85 -2.39 9.94 0.75
N PHE A 86 -2.39 9.55 -0.53
CA PHE A 86 -1.21 9.53 -1.38
C PHE A 86 -0.52 10.89 -1.49
N ARG A 87 -1.28 11.97 -1.71
CA ARG A 87 -0.68 13.30 -1.80
C ARG A 87 0.07 13.65 -0.52
N ARG A 88 -0.57 13.47 0.63
CA ARG A 88 -0.05 13.87 1.94
C ARG A 88 1.14 13.02 2.41
N ASP A 89 1.06 11.71 2.18
CA ASP A 89 2.03 10.77 2.71
C ASP A 89 3.16 10.43 1.73
N GLU A 90 3.03 10.87 0.48
CA GLU A 90 4.00 10.63 -0.59
C GLU A 90 4.43 11.94 -1.26
N ILE A 91 3.55 12.60 -2.00
CA ILE A 91 3.89 13.74 -2.84
C ILE A 91 4.43 14.91 -2.02
N ASP A 92 3.76 15.25 -0.92
CA ASP A 92 4.14 16.38 -0.05
C ASP A 92 5.47 16.13 0.69
N LEU A 93 5.98 14.90 0.69
CA LEU A 93 7.32 14.57 1.19
C LEU A 93 8.43 14.83 0.16
N ASN A 94 8.06 15.24 -1.04
CA ASN A 94 8.97 15.55 -2.14
C ASN A 94 10.03 14.45 -2.42
N PRO A 95 9.60 13.18 -2.62
CA PRO A 95 10.53 12.11 -2.91
C PRO A 95 11.01 12.18 -4.34
N LYS A 96 12.16 11.55 -4.62
CA LYS A 96 12.62 11.28 -5.98
C LYS A 96 11.94 10.04 -6.57
N VAL A 97 11.66 9.07 -5.70
CA VAL A 97 11.07 7.78 -6.09
C VAL A 97 9.97 7.38 -5.12
N VAL A 98 8.86 6.88 -5.63
CA VAL A 98 7.86 6.15 -4.87
C VAL A 98 7.83 4.67 -5.27
N LEU A 99 7.80 3.78 -4.28
CA LEU A 99 7.59 2.35 -4.49
C LEU A 99 6.21 1.97 -3.96
N ILE A 100 5.32 1.50 -4.83
CA ILE A 100 3.92 1.17 -4.51
C ILE A 100 3.77 -0.35 -4.40
N LEU A 101 3.36 -0.84 -3.22
CA LEU A 101 3.02 -2.24 -2.95
C LEU A 101 1.61 -2.33 -2.36
N ALA A 102 0.61 -2.64 -3.16
CA ALA A 102 -0.80 -2.58 -2.79
C ALA A 102 -1.65 -3.66 -3.47
N GLY A 103 -2.84 -3.94 -2.92
CA GLY A 103 -3.89 -4.74 -3.57
C GLY A 103 -4.30 -6.01 -2.83
N ILE A 104 -3.47 -6.59 -1.96
CA ILE A 104 -3.84 -7.85 -1.27
C ILE A 104 -5.05 -7.68 -0.34
N ASN A 105 -5.17 -6.54 0.32
CA ASN A 105 -6.29 -6.24 1.22
C ASN A 105 -7.60 -5.94 0.47
N ASP A 106 -7.50 -5.42 -0.75
CA ASP A 106 -8.62 -5.27 -1.67
C ASP A 106 -9.14 -6.66 -2.09
N ILE A 107 -8.20 -7.56 -2.45
CA ILE A 107 -8.51 -8.95 -2.78
C ILE A 107 -9.14 -9.66 -1.57
N ALA A 108 -8.68 -9.36 -0.36
CA ALA A 108 -9.24 -9.83 0.90
C ALA A 108 -10.59 -9.19 1.25
N GLU A 109 -11.06 -8.23 0.46
CA GLU A 109 -12.33 -7.52 0.69
C GLU A 109 -12.40 -6.83 2.06
N ASN A 110 -11.27 -6.27 2.54
CA ASN A 110 -11.20 -5.60 3.85
C ASN A 110 -12.15 -4.39 3.95
N THR A 111 -12.39 -3.70 2.84
CA THR A 111 -13.31 -2.56 2.75
C THR A 111 -14.52 -2.86 1.85
N GLY A 112 -14.79 -4.13 1.59
CA GLY A 112 -15.87 -4.59 0.73
C GLY A 112 -15.39 -5.21 -0.58
N PRO A 113 -16.33 -5.73 -1.41
CA PRO A 113 -15.97 -6.39 -2.66
C PRO A 113 -15.20 -5.49 -3.62
N SER A 114 -14.16 -6.03 -4.26
CA SER A 114 -13.34 -5.33 -5.23
C SER A 114 -13.17 -6.11 -6.52
N THR A 115 -13.05 -5.42 -7.63
CA THR A 115 -12.73 -6.00 -8.95
C THR A 115 -11.25 -5.78 -9.28
N VAL A 116 -10.72 -6.57 -10.21
CA VAL A 116 -9.38 -6.36 -10.77
C VAL A 116 -9.22 -4.92 -11.27
N LYS A 117 -10.23 -4.42 -11.99
CA LYS A 117 -10.21 -3.04 -12.52
C LYS A 117 -10.13 -1.99 -11.41
N MET A 118 -10.92 -2.11 -10.34
CA MET A 118 -10.90 -1.15 -9.22
C MET A 118 -9.51 -1.09 -8.56
N ILE A 119 -8.90 -2.26 -8.33
CA ILE A 119 -7.57 -2.34 -7.70
C ILE A 119 -6.53 -1.73 -8.62
N SER A 120 -6.52 -2.13 -9.89
CA SER A 120 -5.54 -1.63 -10.87
C SER A 120 -5.70 -0.13 -11.11
N ASP A 121 -6.93 0.39 -11.26
CA ASP A 121 -7.17 1.82 -11.47
C ASP A 121 -6.63 2.67 -10.31
N ASN A 122 -6.81 2.23 -9.06
CA ASN A 122 -6.28 2.97 -7.90
C ASN A 122 -4.74 2.97 -7.87
N ILE A 123 -4.09 1.84 -8.19
CA ILE A 123 -2.63 1.75 -8.28
C ILE A 123 -2.11 2.65 -9.41
N ILE A 124 -2.76 2.60 -10.57
CA ILE A 124 -2.43 3.43 -11.73
C ILE A 124 -2.62 4.92 -11.40
N SER A 125 -3.72 5.28 -10.75
CA SER A 125 -3.97 6.68 -10.36
C SER A 125 -2.89 7.21 -9.39
N MET A 126 -2.42 6.40 -8.44
CA MET A 126 -1.29 6.78 -7.58
C MET A 126 -0.01 6.98 -8.40
N ALA A 127 0.25 6.10 -9.37
CA ALA A 127 1.42 6.20 -10.25
C ALA A 127 1.36 7.45 -11.16
N GLU A 128 0.20 7.77 -11.71
CA GLU A 128 -0.05 8.97 -12.50
C GLU A 128 0.13 10.24 -11.66
N LEU A 129 -0.44 10.27 -10.45
CA LEU A 129 -0.25 11.39 -9.53
C LEU A 129 1.22 11.62 -9.19
N ALA A 130 2.00 10.57 -8.95
CA ALA A 130 3.43 10.69 -8.71
C ALA A 130 4.15 11.27 -9.94
N LYS A 131 3.90 10.72 -11.12
CA LYS A 131 4.51 11.14 -12.38
C LYS A 131 4.23 12.62 -12.71
N GLU A 132 2.99 13.06 -12.54
CA GLU A 132 2.59 14.47 -12.74
C GLU A 132 3.27 15.44 -11.77
N ASN A 133 3.77 14.93 -10.64
CA ASN A 133 4.55 15.71 -9.67
C ASN A 133 6.08 15.51 -9.83
N GLY A 134 6.53 14.94 -10.95
CA GLY A 134 7.96 14.75 -11.26
C GLY A 134 8.63 13.65 -10.44
N ILE A 135 7.86 12.73 -9.86
CA ILE A 135 8.35 11.63 -9.03
C ILE A 135 8.45 10.36 -9.87
N ASP A 136 9.60 9.72 -9.86
CA ASP A 136 9.77 8.42 -10.49
C ASP A 136 9.01 7.31 -9.75
N VAL A 137 8.46 6.34 -10.51
CA VAL A 137 7.56 5.33 -9.96
C VAL A 137 8.12 3.92 -10.14
N ILE A 138 8.09 3.16 -9.06
CA ILE A 138 8.27 1.71 -9.05
C ILE A 138 6.93 1.09 -8.63
N ILE A 139 6.29 0.36 -9.53
CA ILE A 139 5.08 -0.41 -9.23
C ILE A 139 5.51 -1.85 -8.95
N SER A 140 5.25 -2.37 -7.74
CA SER A 140 5.58 -3.75 -7.45
C SER A 140 4.40 -4.69 -7.70
N SER A 141 4.71 -5.95 -8.00
CA SER A 141 3.72 -7.02 -7.98
C SER A 141 3.13 -7.18 -6.58
N ILE A 142 1.86 -7.57 -6.50
CA ILE A 142 1.29 -8.17 -5.30
C ILE A 142 2.04 -9.49 -5.07
N LEU A 143 2.41 -9.77 -3.81
CA LEU A 143 3.10 -11.01 -3.44
C LEU A 143 2.21 -12.24 -3.66
N PRO A 144 2.80 -13.42 -3.86
CA PRO A 144 2.03 -14.64 -3.93
C PRO A 144 1.33 -14.93 -2.60
N ALA A 145 0.08 -15.37 -2.66
CA ALA A 145 -0.67 -15.85 -1.52
C ALA A 145 -1.58 -16.99 -1.95
N LYS A 146 -1.45 -18.15 -1.31
CA LYS A 146 -2.29 -19.33 -1.59
C LYS A 146 -3.69 -19.16 -1.00
N ASP A 147 -3.76 -18.59 0.17
CA ASP A 147 -4.97 -18.32 0.95
C ASP A 147 -4.80 -17.05 1.76
N ILE A 148 -5.88 -16.60 2.38
CA ILE A 148 -5.90 -15.44 3.27
C ILE A 148 -6.56 -15.90 4.57
N SER A 149 -5.77 -16.08 5.63
CA SER A 149 -6.21 -16.72 6.88
C SER A 149 -7.44 -16.05 7.52
N TRP A 150 -7.53 -14.69 7.43
CA TRP A 150 -8.69 -13.94 7.94
C TRP A 150 -9.86 -13.85 6.95
N ARG A 151 -9.71 -14.42 5.76
CA ARG A 151 -10.75 -14.51 4.71
C ARG A 151 -10.75 -15.90 4.04
N PRO A 152 -10.99 -17.00 4.76
CA PRO A 152 -10.76 -18.36 4.28
C PRO A 152 -11.64 -18.78 3.10
N ARG A 153 -12.68 -17.99 2.77
CA ARG A 153 -13.56 -18.25 1.62
C ARG A 153 -13.06 -17.62 0.32
N ILE A 154 -12.02 -16.79 0.39
CA ILE A 154 -11.46 -16.08 -0.77
C ILE A 154 -10.28 -16.87 -1.31
N ASN A 155 -10.34 -17.22 -2.61
CA ASN A 155 -9.18 -17.67 -3.35
C ASN A 155 -8.47 -16.45 -3.98
N PRO A 156 -7.31 -16.02 -3.47
CA PRO A 156 -6.68 -14.78 -3.93
C PRO A 156 -5.94 -14.93 -5.27
N GLN A 157 -5.50 -16.13 -5.62
CA GLN A 157 -4.58 -16.37 -6.73
C GLN A 157 -5.03 -15.82 -8.09
N PRO A 158 -6.29 -16.04 -8.55
CA PRO A 158 -6.71 -15.52 -9.85
C PRO A 158 -6.70 -13.98 -9.91
N LYS A 159 -7.12 -13.33 -8.81
CA LYS A 159 -7.10 -11.85 -8.75
C LYS A 159 -5.66 -11.31 -8.66
N ILE A 160 -4.78 -11.94 -7.87
CA ILE A 160 -3.35 -11.56 -7.80
C ILE A 160 -2.74 -11.59 -9.21
N SER A 161 -2.90 -12.72 -9.91
CA SER A 161 -2.34 -12.88 -11.27
C SER A 161 -2.90 -11.84 -12.23
N ALA A 162 -4.21 -11.61 -12.20
CA ALA A 162 -4.86 -10.65 -13.09
C ALA A 162 -4.44 -9.20 -12.82
N VAL A 163 -4.38 -8.77 -11.55
CA VAL A 163 -3.92 -7.42 -11.19
C VAL A 163 -2.45 -7.24 -11.57
N ASN A 164 -1.58 -8.20 -11.21
CA ASN A 164 -0.15 -8.13 -11.54
C ASN A 164 0.08 -7.97 -13.05
N LYS A 165 -0.67 -8.70 -13.88
CA LYS A 165 -0.59 -8.57 -15.34
C LYS A 165 -0.95 -7.15 -15.81
N VAL A 166 -2.02 -6.56 -15.27
CA VAL A 166 -2.47 -5.21 -15.68
C VAL A 166 -1.43 -4.16 -15.28
N ILE A 167 -0.96 -4.17 -14.03
CA ILE A 167 -0.02 -3.16 -13.55
C ILE A 167 1.38 -3.33 -14.15
N GLU A 168 1.79 -4.56 -14.48
CA GLU A 168 3.03 -4.83 -15.21
C GLU A 168 2.98 -4.22 -16.61
N GLN A 169 1.89 -4.46 -17.35
CA GLN A 169 1.70 -3.90 -18.68
C GLN A 169 1.70 -2.37 -18.63
N TYR A 170 0.94 -1.79 -17.70
CA TYR A 170 0.88 -0.34 -17.52
C TYR A 170 2.27 0.26 -17.23
N ALA A 171 3.02 -0.34 -16.31
CA ALA A 171 4.36 0.13 -15.98
C ALA A 171 5.29 0.14 -17.20
N LYS A 172 5.27 -0.94 -18.00
CA LYS A 172 6.07 -1.05 -19.24
C LYS A 172 5.69 0.00 -20.28
N GLU A 173 4.39 0.19 -20.52
CA GLU A 173 3.88 1.16 -21.50
C GLU A 173 4.18 2.61 -21.13
N ASN A 174 4.30 2.90 -19.82
CA ASN A 174 4.52 4.24 -19.30
C ASN A 174 5.98 4.54 -18.88
N GLY A 175 6.92 3.63 -19.18
CA GLY A 175 8.34 3.80 -18.86
C GLY A 175 8.66 3.76 -17.37
N MET A 176 7.79 3.15 -16.56
CA MET A 176 7.98 2.91 -15.13
C MET A 176 8.67 1.58 -14.89
N ILE A 177 9.24 1.39 -13.70
CA ILE A 177 9.79 0.09 -13.31
C ILE A 177 8.68 -0.77 -12.70
N TYR A 178 8.48 -1.96 -13.28
CA TYR A 178 7.76 -3.03 -12.63
C TYR A 178 8.73 -3.88 -11.80
N LEU A 179 8.45 -3.97 -10.49
CA LEU A 179 9.26 -4.73 -9.53
C LEU A 179 8.59 -6.06 -9.23
N ASP A 180 9.09 -7.12 -9.83
CA ASP A 180 8.53 -8.47 -9.70
C ASP A 180 9.01 -9.17 -8.43
N TYR A 181 8.31 -8.95 -7.33
CA TYR A 181 8.47 -9.76 -6.12
C TYR A 181 7.85 -11.14 -6.28
N TYR A 182 6.73 -11.23 -7.03
CA TYR A 182 5.95 -12.46 -7.14
C TYR A 182 6.81 -13.63 -7.60
N SER A 183 7.49 -13.51 -8.72
CA SER A 183 8.30 -14.57 -9.31
C SER A 183 9.44 -15.06 -8.41
N SER A 184 9.97 -14.17 -7.56
CA SER A 184 11.06 -14.49 -6.63
C SER A 184 10.59 -15.14 -5.33
N MET A 185 9.28 -15.08 -5.03
CA MET A 185 8.71 -15.48 -3.74
C MET A 185 7.62 -16.54 -3.84
N VAL A 186 7.25 -16.96 -5.07
CA VAL A 186 6.18 -17.93 -5.31
C VAL A 186 6.67 -19.37 -5.18
N ASP A 187 5.88 -20.21 -4.52
CA ASP A 187 6.09 -21.66 -4.47
C ASP A 187 5.36 -22.39 -5.63
N LYS A 188 5.54 -23.70 -5.70
CA LYS A 188 4.90 -24.56 -6.72
C LYS A 188 3.36 -24.60 -6.65
N ASN A 189 2.75 -24.09 -5.58
CA ASN A 189 1.31 -24.03 -5.36
C ASN A 189 0.74 -22.62 -5.53
N ASN A 190 1.51 -21.69 -6.12
CA ASN A 190 1.20 -20.27 -6.27
C ASN A 190 1.01 -19.52 -4.93
N GLY A 191 1.57 -20.04 -3.84
CA GLY A 191 1.59 -19.40 -2.53
C GLY A 191 2.95 -18.76 -2.23
N LEU A 192 3.01 -18.02 -1.13
CA LEU A 192 4.28 -17.52 -0.62
C LEU A 192 5.13 -18.72 -0.16
N ILE A 193 6.39 -18.75 -0.60
CA ILE A 193 7.35 -19.76 -0.14
C ILE A 193 7.33 -19.77 1.40
N THR A 194 6.99 -20.90 1.99
CA THR A 194 6.80 -21.07 3.45
C THR A 194 7.98 -20.54 4.26
N ASN A 195 9.21 -20.72 3.77
CA ASN A 195 10.41 -20.22 4.45
C ASN A 195 10.56 -18.69 4.41
N TYR A 196 9.80 -18.00 3.57
CA TYR A 196 9.80 -16.53 3.43
C TYR A 196 8.61 -15.87 4.11
N GLY A 197 7.61 -16.63 4.56
CA GLY A 197 6.39 -16.13 5.20
C GLY A 197 6.39 -16.27 6.71
N SER A 198 5.73 -15.32 7.38
CA SER A 198 5.25 -15.47 8.77
C SER A 198 3.90 -16.19 8.80
N ASP A 199 3.14 -15.98 7.73
CA ASP A 199 1.89 -16.66 7.40
C ASP A 199 1.79 -16.79 5.87
N SER A 200 0.60 -17.07 5.34
CA SER A 200 0.38 -17.25 3.89
C SER A 200 0.44 -15.95 3.07
N VAL A 201 0.53 -14.77 3.71
CA VAL A 201 0.49 -13.44 3.09
C VAL A 201 1.70 -12.58 3.45
N HIS A 202 2.10 -12.59 4.73
CA HIS A 202 3.09 -11.66 5.25
C HIS A 202 4.50 -12.26 5.23
N PRO A 203 5.49 -11.56 4.65
CA PRO A 203 6.89 -11.99 4.72
C PRO A 203 7.41 -12.01 6.16
N ASN A 204 8.29 -12.96 6.44
CA ASN A 204 9.15 -12.94 7.60
C ASN A 204 10.48 -12.23 7.27
N ARG A 205 11.41 -12.16 8.23
CA ARG A 205 12.72 -11.53 8.01
C ARG A 205 13.46 -12.05 6.76
N ARG A 206 13.35 -13.35 6.44
CA ARG A 206 13.99 -13.91 5.24
C ARG A 206 13.32 -13.41 3.97
N GLY A 207 11.97 -13.37 3.96
CA GLY A 207 11.20 -12.80 2.85
C GLY A 207 11.55 -11.34 2.61
N TYR A 208 11.63 -10.53 3.67
CA TYR A 208 12.04 -9.12 3.55
C TYR A 208 13.47 -8.96 3.04
N LYS A 209 14.42 -9.86 3.36
CA LYS A 209 15.76 -9.83 2.75
C LYS A 209 15.71 -10.01 1.24
N ILE A 210 14.86 -10.92 0.72
CA ILE A 210 14.67 -11.08 -0.73
C ILE A 210 14.07 -9.80 -1.33
N MET A 211 13.02 -9.27 -0.72
CA MET A 211 12.37 -8.03 -1.16
C MET A 211 13.36 -6.86 -1.19
N SER A 212 14.20 -6.74 -0.16
CA SER A 212 15.21 -5.67 -0.06
C SER A 212 16.20 -5.68 -1.22
N VAL A 213 16.74 -6.85 -1.55
CA VAL A 213 17.69 -6.97 -2.69
C VAL A 213 17.04 -6.56 -4.01
N LEU A 214 15.78 -6.92 -4.21
CA LEU A 214 15.04 -6.59 -5.42
C LEU A 214 14.68 -5.09 -5.46
N ALA A 215 14.23 -4.52 -4.32
CA ALA A 215 13.93 -3.10 -4.20
C ALA A 215 15.17 -2.23 -4.46
N GLU A 216 16.31 -2.56 -3.84
CA GLU A 216 17.57 -1.84 -4.06
C GLU A 216 17.97 -1.80 -5.54
N LYS A 217 17.87 -2.94 -6.24
CA LYS A 217 18.16 -3.00 -7.68
C LYS A 217 17.23 -2.10 -8.49
N ALA A 218 15.94 -2.07 -8.14
CA ALA A 218 14.95 -1.24 -8.83
C ALA A 218 15.19 0.24 -8.55
N ILE A 219 15.42 0.62 -7.29
CA ILE A 219 15.73 1.99 -6.86
C ILE A 219 17.02 2.48 -7.52
N PHE A 220 18.09 1.69 -7.48
CA PHE A 220 19.36 2.02 -8.13
C PHE A 220 19.16 2.28 -9.63
N LYS A 221 18.36 1.47 -10.32
CA LYS A 221 18.07 1.65 -11.74
C LYS A 221 17.31 2.94 -12.03
N VAL A 222 16.41 3.37 -11.12
CA VAL A 222 15.68 4.63 -11.25
C VAL A 222 16.61 5.82 -11.03
N LEU A 223 17.34 5.83 -9.91
CA LEU A 223 18.19 6.95 -9.50
C LEU A 223 19.38 7.18 -10.44
N ASN A 224 19.81 6.15 -11.20
CA ASN A 224 20.92 6.22 -12.16
C ASN A 224 20.44 6.16 -13.62
N LYS A 225 19.19 6.51 -13.90
CA LYS A 225 18.75 6.77 -15.28
C LYS A 225 19.44 8.06 -15.77
N ASN A 226 20.39 7.92 -16.69
CA ASN A 226 20.95 9.03 -17.47
C ASN A 226 20.01 9.41 -18.61
#